data_a985a84f3f1b310be5b01b2442b318bf
#
_entry.id   a985a84f3f1b310be5b01b2442b318bf
#
_cell.length_a   1.000
_cell.length_b   1.000
_cell.length_c   1.000
_cell.angle_alpha   90.00
_cell.angle_beta   90.00
_cell.angle_gamma   90.00
#
_symmetry.space_group_name_H-M   'P 1'
#
loop_
_entity.id
_entity.type
_entity.pdbx_description
1 polymer ?
#
loop_
_entity_poly.entity_id
_entity_poly.type
_entity_poly.pdbx_seq_one_letter_code
_entity_poly.pdbx_strand_id
1 'polypeptide(L)'
;ISKYGSLVTKQELLNIINLVKDFIKTNQNIFSKKNWPAVFNELVIFDNKGKEYRIDRLMINKGTKNIFIIDYKTGTDYDKYQLELYEKLINNIDFVKRENFTIKKSYLQIKI
;
A
#
# COMPACT_ATOMS: atom_id res chain seq x y z
N ILE A 1 -4.33 -5.03 13.38
CA ILE A 1 -4.07 -6.23 12.63
C ILE A 1 -5.34 -6.82 12.10
N SER A 2 -5.27 -7.18 10.95
CA SER A 2 -6.35 -7.73 10.20
C SER A 2 -7.04 -8.95 10.82
N LYS A 3 -7.87 -9.55 10.03
CA LYS A 3 -8.56 -10.80 10.32
C LYS A 3 -7.64 -11.94 10.79
N TYR A 4 -6.33 -11.83 10.62
CA TYR A 4 -5.39 -12.86 11.04
C TYR A 4 -4.80 -12.60 12.43
N GLY A 5 -5.05 -11.44 13.02
CA GLY A 5 -4.38 -11.03 14.23
C GLY A 5 -4.49 -11.99 15.40
N SER A 6 -5.68 -12.56 15.61
CA SER A 6 -5.92 -13.47 16.72
C SER A 6 -5.33 -14.87 16.51
N LEU A 7 -4.93 -15.19 15.27
CA LEU A 7 -4.43 -16.53 14.92
C LEU A 7 -2.91 -16.55 14.74
N VAL A 8 -2.26 -15.39 14.82
CA VAL A 8 -0.83 -15.27 14.57
C VAL A 8 -0.08 -15.21 15.89
N THR A 9 0.91 -16.07 16.07
CA THR A 9 1.76 -16.05 17.26
C THR A 9 2.70 -14.85 17.22
N LYS A 10 3.26 -14.49 18.39
CA LYS A 10 4.25 -13.42 18.47
C LYS A 10 5.45 -13.69 17.58
N GLN A 11 5.92 -14.95 17.56
CA GLN A 11 7.07 -15.34 16.74
C GLN A 11 6.74 -15.23 15.24
N GLU A 12 5.56 -15.67 14.83
CA GLU A 12 5.12 -15.55 13.46
C GLU A 12 5.02 -14.09 13.02
N LEU A 13 4.51 -13.23 13.90
CA LEU A 13 4.44 -11.80 13.63
C LEU A 13 5.82 -11.18 13.43
N LEU A 14 6.80 -11.56 14.26
CA LEU A 14 8.18 -11.11 14.10
C LEU A 14 8.77 -11.57 12.78
N ASN A 15 8.50 -12.81 12.39
CA ASN A 15 8.96 -13.35 11.11
C ASN A 15 8.40 -12.56 9.94
N ILE A 16 7.10 -12.23 9.99
CA ILE A 16 6.46 -11.42 8.96
C ILE A 16 7.09 -10.04 8.88
N ILE A 17 7.31 -9.39 10.03
CA ILE A 17 7.95 -8.08 10.08
C ILE A 17 9.35 -8.12 9.46
N ASN A 18 10.14 -9.13 9.78
CA ASN A 18 11.49 -9.28 9.23
C ASN A 18 11.46 -9.51 7.72
N LEU A 19 10.52 -10.31 7.23
CA LEU A 19 10.35 -10.54 5.80
C LEU A 19 9.99 -9.25 5.07
N VAL A 20 9.11 -8.45 5.65
CA VAL A 20 8.75 -7.14 5.08
C VAL A 20 9.96 -6.23 5.02
N LYS A 21 10.75 -6.15 6.09
CA LYS A 21 11.96 -5.34 6.13
C LYS A 21 12.98 -5.79 5.07
N ASP A 22 13.19 -7.09 4.94
CA ASP A 22 14.11 -7.64 3.94
C ASP A 22 13.61 -7.35 2.53
N PHE A 23 12.33 -7.47 2.31
CA PHE A 23 11.70 -7.17 1.03
C PHE A 23 11.91 -5.71 0.65
N ILE A 24 11.69 -4.79 1.58
CA ILE A 24 11.90 -3.36 1.35
C ILE A 24 13.37 -3.08 1.03
N LYS A 25 14.29 -3.69 1.78
CA LYS A 25 15.72 -3.53 1.56
C LYS A 25 16.15 -4.02 0.18
N THR A 26 15.62 -5.17 -0.24
CA THR A 26 15.92 -5.76 -1.55
C THR A 26 15.36 -4.92 -2.70
N ASN A 27 14.25 -4.25 -2.49
CA ASN A 27 13.56 -3.46 -3.51
C ASN A 27 13.72 -1.95 -3.29
N GLN A 28 14.90 -1.51 -2.89
CA GLN A 28 15.16 -0.11 -2.53
C GLN A 28 14.77 0.88 -3.63
N ASN A 29 14.90 0.53 -4.89
CA ASN A 29 14.53 1.41 -5.99
C ASN A 29 13.04 1.77 -5.96
N ILE A 30 12.19 0.83 -5.53
CA ILE A 30 10.75 1.06 -5.40
C ILE A 30 10.46 1.95 -4.19
N PHE A 31 11.21 1.77 -3.09
CA PHE A 31 10.93 2.41 -1.82
C PHE A 31 11.82 3.62 -1.53
N SER A 32 12.68 4.01 -2.46
CA SER A 32 13.64 5.09 -2.25
C SER A 32 12.95 6.44 -1.98
N LYS A 33 13.40 7.15 -0.95
CA LYS A 33 12.91 8.49 -0.64
C LYS A 33 13.20 9.49 -1.75
N LYS A 34 14.22 9.24 -2.54
CA LYS A 34 14.55 10.09 -3.69
C LYS A 34 13.43 10.05 -4.73
N ASN A 35 12.90 8.85 -4.98
CA ASN A 35 11.81 8.66 -5.93
C ASN A 35 10.45 8.94 -5.29
N TRP A 36 10.34 8.76 -3.98
CA TRP A 36 9.09 8.87 -3.24
C TRP A 36 9.26 9.72 -1.99
N PRO A 37 9.28 11.07 -2.14
CA PRO A 37 9.50 11.96 -0.99
C PRO A 37 8.38 11.93 0.05
N ALA A 38 7.18 11.55 -0.32
CA ALA A 38 6.06 11.41 0.62
C ALA A 38 5.60 9.96 0.65
N VAL A 39 5.58 9.38 1.85
CA VAL A 39 5.19 7.98 2.07
C VAL A 39 4.20 7.91 3.21
N PHE A 40 3.10 7.20 2.98
CA PHE A 40 2.08 6.95 3.99
C PHE A 40 1.93 5.45 4.17
N ASN A 41 2.13 4.98 5.40
CA ASN A 41 1.90 3.58 5.75
C ASN A 41 0.56 3.45 6.46
N GLU A 42 -0.18 2.40 6.14
CA GLU A 42 -1.49 2.14 6.73
C GLU A 42 -2.43 3.35 6.63
N LEU A 43 -2.47 3.95 5.44
CA LEU A 43 -3.32 5.11 5.19
C LEU A 43 -4.79 4.72 5.24
N VAL A 44 -5.54 5.36 6.13
CA VAL A 44 -6.98 5.17 6.23
C VAL A 44 -7.69 6.19 5.35
N ILE A 45 -8.56 5.70 4.48
CA ILE A 45 -9.39 6.54 3.63
C ILE A 45 -10.85 6.10 3.74
N PHE A 46 -11.74 7.04 3.48
CA PHE A 46 -13.18 6.79 3.53
C PHE A 46 -13.81 7.05 2.17
N ASP A 47 -14.78 6.22 1.79
CA ASP A 47 -15.58 6.53 0.62
C ASP A 47 -16.65 7.57 0.97
N ASN A 48 -17.47 7.97 -0.01
CA ASN A 48 -18.50 8.97 0.20
C ASN A 48 -19.67 8.48 1.06
N LYS A 49 -19.70 7.19 1.38
CA LYS A 49 -20.69 6.60 2.29
C LYS A 49 -20.14 6.40 3.70
N GLY A 50 -18.88 6.81 3.93
CA GLY A 50 -18.24 6.67 5.23
C GLY A 50 -17.62 5.32 5.50
N LYS A 51 -17.56 4.44 4.51
CA LYS A 51 -16.88 3.15 4.68
C LYS A 51 -15.37 3.35 4.70
N GLU A 52 -14.71 2.73 5.68
CA GLU A 52 -13.28 2.84 5.88
C GLU A 52 -12.52 1.82 5.04
N TYR A 53 -11.41 2.27 4.46
CA TYR A 53 -10.45 1.43 3.74
C TYR A 53 -9.05 1.75 4.24
N ARG A 54 -8.18 0.75 4.24
CA ARG A 54 -6.80 0.92 4.67
C ARG A 54 -5.85 0.47 3.57
N ILE A 55 -5.02 1.40 3.11
CA ILE A 55 -3.99 1.14 2.12
C ILE A 55 -2.70 0.87 2.87
N ASP A 56 -2.05 -0.26 2.61
CA ASP A 56 -0.83 -0.64 3.33
C ASP A 56 0.30 0.36 3.12
N ARG A 57 0.49 0.79 1.88
CA ARG A 57 1.52 1.79 1.57
C ARG A 57 1.11 2.61 0.37
N LEU A 58 1.21 3.91 0.51
CA LEU A 58 0.97 4.86 -0.58
C LEU A 58 2.14 5.82 -0.64
N MET A 59 2.73 5.95 -1.81
CA MET A 59 3.87 6.83 -2.04
C MET A 59 3.55 7.86 -3.09
N ILE A 60 3.98 9.09 -2.86
CA ILE A 60 3.68 10.22 -3.76
C ILE A 60 4.95 10.94 -4.14
N ASN A 61 5.09 11.23 -5.43
CA ASN A 61 6.07 12.17 -5.93
C ASN A 61 5.34 13.28 -6.68
N LYS A 62 5.25 14.45 -6.05
CA LYS A 62 4.57 15.61 -6.62
C LYS A 62 5.30 16.20 -7.81
N GLY A 63 6.62 16.08 -7.83
CA GLY A 63 7.43 16.58 -8.93
C GLY A 63 7.20 15.85 -10.24
N THR A 64 7.08 14.54 -10.17
CA THR A 64 6.80 13.70 -11.34
C THR A 64 5.31 13.40 -11.51
N LYS A 65 4.49 13.80 -10.54
CA LYS A 65 3.06 13.53 -10.49
C LYS A 65 2.72 12.04 -10.56
N ASN A 66 3.43 11.26 -9.76
CA ASN A 66 3.23 9.84 -9.63
C ASN A 66 2.77 9.47 -8.24
N ILE A 67 1.86 8.50 -8.18
CA ILE A 67 1.41 7.86 -6.95
C ILE A 67 1.60 6.35 -7.13
N PHE A 68 2.11 5.68 -6.11
CA PHE A 68 2.26 4.23 -6.12
C PHE A 68 1.52 3.65 -4.91
N ILE A 69 0.57 2.77 -5.19
CA ILE A 69 -0.21 2.06 -4.18
C ILE A 69 0.34 0.65 -4.06
N ILE A 70 0.72 0.25 -2.85
CA ILE A 70 1.24 -1.09 -2.60
C ILE A 70 0.41 -1.75 -1.51
N ASP A 71 0.05 -3.01 -1.76
CA ASP A 71 -0.64 -3.85 -0.80
C ASP A 71 0.15 -5.14 -0.62
N TYR A 72 0.52 -5.45 0.63
CA TYR A 72 1.33 -6.62 0.95
C TYR A 72 0.44 -7.84 1.12
N LYS A 73 0.82 -8.95 0.50
CA LYS A 73 0.09 -10.22 0.60
C LYS A 73 1.02 -11.33 1.07
N THR A 74 0.56 -12.11 2.04
CA THR A 74 1.30 -13.25 2.57
C THR A 74 0.75 -14.59 2.14
N GLY A 75 -0.44 -14.58 1.50
CA GLY A 75 -1.08 -15.79 0.98
C GLY A 75 -1.28 -15.71 -0.53
N THR A 76 -1.96 -16.71 -1.07
CA THR A 76 -2.27 -16.76 -2.49
C THR A 76 -3.67 -16.23 -2.80
N ASP A 77 -4.54 -16.20 -1.79
CA ASP A 77 -5.92 -15.75 -1.94
C ASP A 77 -6.01 -14.27 -1.59
N TYR A 78 -6.27 -13.45 -2.59
CA TYR A 78 -6.52 -12.03 -2.38
C TYR A 78 -7.50 -11.52 -3.43
N ASP A 79 -8.20 -10.45 -3.08
CA ASP A 79 -9.16 -9.81 -3.96
C ASP A 79 -8.40 -9.01 -5.02
N LYS A 80 -8.47 -9.46 -6.26
CA LYS A 80 -7.80 -8.79 -7.37
C LYS A 80 -8.37 -7.40 -7.67
N TYR A 81 -9.55 -7.09 -7.14
CA TYR A 81 -10.19 -5.79 -7.36
C TYR A 81 -9.87 -4.77 -6.27
N GLN A 82 -9.19 -5.19 -5.20
CA GLN A 82 -8.90 -4.31 -4.08
C GLN A 82 -8.04 -3.10 -4.50
N LEU A 83 -7.01 -3.35 -5.29
CA LEU A 83 -6.15 -2.25 -5.78
C LEU A 83 -6.88 -1.32 -6.73
N GLU A 84 -7.78 -1.86 -7.55
CA GLU A 84 -8.59 -1.03 -8.44
C GLU A 84 -9.50 -0.11 -7.66
N LEU A 85 -10.08 -0.60 -6.57
CA LEU A 85 -10.89 0.20 -5.67
C LEU A 85 -10.07 1.30 -5.01
N TYR A 86 -8.87 0.97 -4.51
CA TYR A 86 -7.99 1.96 -3.91
C TYR A 86 -7.60 3.05 -4.91
N GLU A 87 -7.27 2.67 -6.13
CA GLU A 87 -6.97 3.64 -7.20
C GLU A 87 -8.14 4.59 -7.41
N LYS A 88 -9.35 4.06 -7.48
CA LYS A 88 -10.55 4.85 -7.67
C LYS A 88 -10.76 5.84 -6.53
N LEU A 89 -10.57 5.39 -5.28
CA LEU A 89 -10.71 6.25 -4.11
C LEU A 89 -9.67 7.37 -4.09
N ILE A 90 -8.42 7.04 -4.38
CA ILE A 90 -7.34 8.03 -4.44
C ILE A 90 -7.56 9.01 -5.59
N ASN A 91 -8.02 8.52 -6.73
CA ASN A 91 -8.27 9.38 -7.90
C ASN A 91 -9.42 10.36 -7.68
N ASN A 92 -10.29 10.11 -6.70
CA ASN A 92 -11.37 11.01 -6.32
C ASN A 92 -10.92 12.14 -5.40
N ILE A 93 -9.70 12.12 -4.91
CA ILE A 93 -9.16 13.21 -4.09
C ILE A 93 -8.91 14.43 -4.99
N ASP A 94 -9.36 15.60 -4.56
CA ASP A 94 -9.37 16.80 -5.39
C ASP A 94 -8.02 17.13 -6.01
N PHE A 95 -6.95 17.15 -5.22
CA PHE A 95 -5.64 17.52 -5.76
C PHE A 95 -5.12 16.48 -6.76
N VAL A 96 -5.46 15.22 -6.58
CA VAL A 96 -5.06 14.14 -7.49
C VAL A 96 -5.72 14.33 -8.86
N LYS A 97 -7.02 14.64 -8.86
CA LYS A 97 -7.74 14.93 -10.10
C LYS A 97 -7.20 16.18 -10.77
N ARG A 98 -7.09 17.26 -9.99
CA ARG A 98 -6.72 18.58 -10.51
C ARG A 98 -5.34 18.59 -11.13
N GLU A 99 -4.38 17.84 -10.55
CA GLU A 99 -3.01 17.86 -11.01
C GLU A 99 -2.64 16.69 -11.92
N ASN A 100 -3.62 15.86 -12.29
CA ASN A 100 -3.43 14.74 -13.23
C ASN A 100 -2.30 13.78 -12.81
N PHE A 101 -2.36 13.28 -11.59
CA PHE A 101 -1.41 12.27 -11.14
C PHE A 101 -1.58 10.96 -11.89
N THR A 102 -0.47 10.30 -12.17
CA THR A 102 -0.45 8.92 -12.67
C THR A 102 -0.40 7.98 -11.47
N ILE A 103 -1.34 7.06 -11.40
CA ILE A 103 -1.42 6.10 -10.30
C ILE A 103 -0.94 4.74 -10.78
N LYS A 104 0.07 4.22 -10.10
CA LYS A 104 0.57 2.85 -10.28
C LYS A 104 0.16 2.06 -9.05
N LYS A 105 -0.06 0.76 -9.22
CA LYS A 105 -0.49 -0.10 -8.14
C LYS A 105 0.08 -1.49 -8.30
N SER A 106 0.39 -2.13 -7.18
CA SER A 106 0.91 -3.50 -7.19
C SER A 106 0.63 -4.20 -5.89
N TYR A 107 0.34 -5.50 -5.98
CA TYR A 107 0.43 -6.39 -4.84
C TYR A 107 1.89 -6.84 -4.73
N LEU A 108 2.40 -6.89 -3.51
CA LEU A 108 3.71 -7.46 -3.24
C LEU A 108 3.53 -8.73 -2.41
N GLN A 109 3.87 -9.85 -3.02
CA GLN A 109 3.77 -11.15 -2.38
C GLN A 109 4.96 -11.35 -1.46
N ILE A 110 4.67 -11.62 -0.19
CA ILE A 110 5.68 -11.95 0.81
C ILE A 110 5.56 -13.44 1.10
N LYS A 111 6.63 -14.17 0.83
CA LYS A 111 6.69 -15.61 1.10
C LYS A 111 7.11 -15.83 2.54
N ILE A 112 6.36 -16.62 3.23
CA ILE A 112 6.65 -16.97 4.62
C ILE A 112 7.20 -18.38 4.68
#